data_290d15846848b9bd686d4421ed8eeaa2
#
_entry.id   290d15846848b9bd686d4421ed8eeaa2
#
_cell.length_a   1.000
_cell.length_b   1.000
_cell.length_c   1.000
_cell.angle_alpha   90.00
_cell.angle_beta   90.00
_cell.angle_gamma   90.00
#
_symmetry.space_group_name_H-M   'P 1'
#
loop_
_entity.id
_entity.type
_entity.pdbx_description
1 polymer ?
#
loop_
_entity_poly.entity_id
_entity_poly.type
_entity_poly.pdbx_seq_one_letter_code
_entity_poly.pdbx_strand_id
1 'polypeptide(L)'
;AGVLAKKIFDYEATIFQGYEFIGIKGSTGKMSGSTGLNLTPATLLNIYQPEVILWLYAKSEPNKAFDFCFDDGILRQYFEFDKQYKSYLEGTADEYVRDIMNSCLMFEEKIKLVPMSHLVQLGSIVDFNVDMLETVFAKIGTPYRYEEFKDRLGLAKYWLENCSPENANKLCPVRNWKVYNELDGKEREAVSLLHKELSENEYTLEEL
;
A
#
# COMPACT_ATOMS: atom_id res chain seq x y z
N ALA A 1 -23.17 3.59 -35.98
CA ALA A 1 -22.85 2.15 -35.95
C ALA A 1 -24.13 1.33 -35.82
N GLY A 2 -25.05 1.55 -34.86
CA GLY A 2 -26.23 0.72 -34.64
C GLY A 2 -27.20 0.58 -35.81
N VAL A 3 -27.44 1.69 -36.56
CA VAL A 3 -28.30 1.66 -37.75
C VAL A 3 -27.72 0.76 -38.85
N LEU A 4 -26.40 0.80 -39.03
CA LEU A 4 -25.70 -0.05 -40.03
C LEU A 4 -25.71 -1.50 -39.61
N ALA A 5 -25.47 -1.78 -38.34
CA ALA A 5 -25.54 -3.14 -37.79
C ALA A 5 -26.91 -3.79 -38.09
N LYS A 6 -27.99 -3.08 -37.80
CA LYS A 6 -29.34 -3.61 -37.99
C LYS A 6 -29.78 -3.65 -39.46
N LYS A 7 -29.49 -2.59 -40.22
CA LYS A 7 -30.01 -2.48 -41.61
C LYS A 7 -29.18 -3.23 -42.66
N ILE A 8 -27.85 -3.36 -42.44
CA ILE A 8 -26.94 -3.97 -43.41
C ILE A 8 -26.51 -5.37 -42.96
N PHE A 9 -26.24 -5.55 -41.69
CA PHE A 9 -25.68 -6.79 -41.19
C PHE A 9 -26.69 -7.66 -40.44
N ASP A 10 -27.92 -7.17 -40.27
CA ASP A 10 -29.05 -7.87 -39.65
C ASP A 10 -28.72 -8.47 -38.26
N TYR A 11 -27.96 -7.73 -37.43
CA TYR A 11 -27.71 -8.10 -36.05
C TYR A 11 -27.94 -6.93 -35.09
N GLU A 12 -28.14 -7.23 -33.81
CA GLU A 12 -28.33 -6.19 -32.81
C GLU A 12 -27.05 -5.40 -32.59
N ALA A 13 -27.22 -4.08 -32.43
CA ALA A 13 -26.08 -3.19 -32.20
C ALA A 13 -25.40 -3.49 -30.86
N THR A 14 -24.09 -3.51 -30.85
CA THR A 14 -23.31 -3.57 -29.60
C THR A 14 -23.65 -2.41 -28.68
N ILE A 15 -23.79 -2.70 -27.41
CA ILE A 15 -23.91 -1.66 -26.37
C ILE A 15 -22.56 -0.94 -26.28
N PHE A 16 -22.59 0.37 -26.45
CA PHE A 16 -21.40 1.22 -26.33
C PHE A 16 -21.43 1.95 -24.98
N GLN A 17 -20.42 1.71 -24.18
CA GLN A 17 -20.19 2.43 -22.93
C GLN A 17 -18.93 3.29 -23.08
N GLY A 18 -19.09 4.61 -23.02
CA GLY A 18 -17.95 5.52 -22.92
C GLY A 18 -17.28 5.41 -21.54
N TYR A 19 -15.97 5.60 -21.50
CA TYR A 19 -15.21 5.62 -20.25
C TYR A 19 -14.14 6.72 -20.29
N GLU A 20 -13.78 7.20 -19.11
CA GLU A 20 -12.72 8.18 -18.91
C GLU A 20 -11.34 7.51 -18.83
N PHE A 21 -10.31 8.33 -18.93
CA PHE A 21 -8.93 7.84 -18.87
C PHE A 21 -8.50 7.58 -17.42
N ILE A 22 -7.62 6.58 -17.32
CA ILE A 22 -6.89 6.29 -16.09
C ILE A 22 -5.53 6.96 -16.21
N GLY A 23 -5.11 7.66 -15.16
CA GLY A 23 -3.88 8.42 -15.10
C GLY A 23 -2.89 7.88 -14.08
N ILE A 24 -1.78 8.62 -13.98
CA ILE A 24 -0.83 8.51 -12.88
C ILE A 24 -0.83 9.86 -12.16
N LYS A 25 -1.07 9.86 -10.86
CA LYS A 25 -1.08 11.08 -10.05
C LYS A 25 0.25 11.84 -10.20
N GLY A 26 0.14 13.14 -10.46
CA GLY A 26 1.30 14.00 -10.67
C GLY A 26 1.88 13.98 -12.09
N SER A 27 1.37 13.13 -13.00
CA SER A 27 1.77 13.15 -14.41
C SER A 27 0.86 14.07 -15.21
N THR A 28 1.45 15.02 -15.93
CA THR A 28 0.72 15.91 -16.84
C THR A 28 0.66 15.30 -18.24
N GLY A 29 -0.27 14.40 -18.49
CA GLY A 29 -0.46 13.85 -19.83
C GLY A 29 -1.17 12.50 -19.85
N LYS A 30 -1.75 12.17 -21.02
CA LYS A 30 -2.34 10.85 -21.23
C LYS A 30 -1.23 9.80 -21.17
N MET A 31 -1.48 8.70 -20.49
CA MET A 31 -0.64 7.51 -20.65
C MET A 31 -0.63 7.10 -22.12
N SER A 32 0.51 7.23 -22.76
CA SER A 32 0.68 6.87 -24.17
C SER A 32 1.94 6.01 -24.30
N GLY A 33 1.79 4.88 -24.97
CA GLY A 33 2.92 4.00 -25.29
C GLY A 33 4.04 4.68 -26.08
N SER A 34 3.74 5.80 -26.77
CA SER A 34 4.71 6.57 -27.55
C SER A 34 5.56 7.54 -26.72
N THR A 35 5.17 7.84 -25.48
CA THR A 35 5.88 8.81 -24.61
C THR A 35 6.83 8.15 -23.62
N GLY A 36 6.97 6.83 -23.63
CA GLY A 36 7.85 6.09 -22.72
C GLY A 36 7.33 5.95 -21.27
N LEU A 37 6.23 6.59 -20.93
CA LEU A 37 5.52 6.42 -19.66
C LEU A 37 4.59 5.20 -19.76
N ASN A 38 5.19 4.04 -19.94
CA ASN A 38 4.45 2.78 -20.06
C ASN A 38 4.15 2.24 -18.67
N LEU A 39 3.00 2.61 -18.11
CA LEU A 39 2.45 1.89 -16.98
C LEU A 39 1.92 0.54 -17.49
N THR A 40 2.66 -0.51 -17.23
CA THR A 40 2.22 -1.86 -17.54
C THR A 40 1.56 -2.50 -16.32
N PRO A 41 0.68 -3.50 -16.51
CA PRO A 41 0.17 -4.29 -15.38
C PRO A 41 1.30 -4.87 -14.51
N ALA A 42 2.40 -5.30 -15.12
CA ALA A 42 3.57 -5.79 -14.39
C ALA A 42 4.19 -4.73 -13.48
N THR A 43 4.25 -3.47 -13.92
CA THR A 43 4.75 -2.36 -13.08
C THR A 43 3.83 -2.09 -11.90
N LEU A 44 2.51 -2.12 -12.13
CA LEU A 44 1.54 -1.94 -11.06
C LEU A 44 1.61 -3.05 -10.02
N LEU A 45 1.77 -4.29 -10.45
CA LEU A 45 1.86 -5.45 -9.56
C LEU A 45 3.12 -5.47 -8.68
N ASN A 46 4.10 -4.60 -8.92
CA ASN A 46 5.22 -4.41 -8.01
C ASN A 46 4.87 -3.59 -6.76
N ILE A 47 3.75 -2.83 -6.80
CA ILE A 47 3.36 -1.94 -5.70
C ILE A 47 1.91 -2.14 -5.25
N TYR A 48 1.05 -2.74 -6.09
CA TYR A 48 -0.34 -3.03 -5.78
C TYR A 48 -0.63 -4.52 -5.79
N GLN A 49 -1.43 -4.97 -4.81
CA GLN A 49 -2.06 -6.28 -4.90
C GLN A 49 -3.07 -6.29 -6.06
N PRO A 50 -3.26 -7.43 -6.74
CA PRO A 50 -4.25 -7.56 -7.81
C PRO A 50 -5.65 -7.11 -7.41
N GLU A 51 -6.09 -7.45 -6.19
CA GLU A 51 -7.40 -7.09 -5.63
C GLU A 51 -7.56 -5.58 -5.49
N VAL A 52 -6.49 -4.87 -5.09
CA VAL A 52 -6.52 -3.40 -4.96
C VAL A 52 -6.61 -2.75 -6.34
N ILE A 53 -5.92 -3.28 -7.34
CA ILE A 53 -6.05 -2.80 -8.73
C ILE A 53 -7.48 -2.98 -9.22
N LEU A 54 -8.02 -4.19 -9.10
CA LEU A 54 -9.39 -4.49 -9.53
C LEU A 54 -10.41 -3.63 -8.77
N TRP A 55 -10.20 -3.41 -7.48
CA TRP A 55 -11.05 -2.55 -6.67
C TRP A 55 -11.01 -1.08 -7.15
N LEU A 56 -9.85 -0.54 -7.51
CA LEU A 56 -9.73 0.81 -8.06
C LEU A 56 -10.56 0.97 -9.34
N TYR A 57 -10.56 -0.06 -10.20
CA TYR A 57 -11.41 -0.09 -11.38
C TYR A 57 -12.89 -0.24 -11.04
N ALA A 58 -13.24 -1.19 -10.17
CA ALA A 58 -14.62 -1.51 -9.84
C ALA A 58 -15.36 -0.39 -9.10
N LYS A 59 -14.65 0.36 -8.22
CA LYS A 59 -15.24 1.49 -7.50
C LYS A 59 -15.41 2.74 -8.34
N SER A 60 -14.73 2.83 -9.46
CA SER A 60 -14.74 4.02 -10.32
C SER A 60 -15.84 3.88 -11.36
N GLU A 61 -16.75 4.85 -11.40
CA GLU A 61 -17.74 4.90 -12.49
C GLU A 61 -17.02 5.09 -13.83
N PRO A 62 -17.49 4.46 -14.92
CA PRO A 62 -16.82 4.55 -16.22
C PRO A 62 -16.57 5.97 -16.71
N ASN A 63 -17.42 6.92 -16.37
CA ASN A 63 -17.32 8.34 -16.75
C ASN A 63 -16.48 9.19 -15.78
N LYS A 64 -15.83 8.58 -14.81
CA LYS A 64 -14.94 9.25 -13.85
C LYS A 64 -13.52 8.74 -14.04
N ALA A 65 -12.60 9.69 -14.25
CA ALA A 65 -11.18 9.40 -14.24
C ALA A 65 -10.71 9.02 -12.83
N PHE A 66 -9.72 8.14 -12.74
CA PHE A 66 -8.95 7.92 -11.52
C PHE A 66 -7.47 7.77 -11.82
N ASP A 67 -6.64 7.98 -10.81
CA ASP A 67 -5.19 7.90 -10.93
C ASP A 67 -4.61 6.80 -10.05
N PHE A 68 -3.65 6.06 -10.59
CA PHE A 68 -2.74 5.28 -9.77
C PHE A 68 -1.75 6.20 -9.06
N CYS A 69 -1.47 5.89 -7.79
CA CYS A 69 -0.55 6.66 -6.97
C CYS A 69 0.78 5.91 -6.82
N PHE A 70 1.87 6.60 -7.10
CA PHE A 70 3.24 6.14 -6.80
C PHE A 70 3.83 6.89 -5.60
N ASP A 71 3.19 8.00 -5.21
CA ASP A 71 3.46 8.78 -4.01
C ASP A 71 2.74 8.19 -2.78
N ASP A 72 2.77 8.89 -1.65
CA ASP A 72 2.09 8.50 -0.41
C ASP A 72 0.58 8.27 -0.57
N GLY A 73 0.00 8.71 -1.67
CA GLY A 73 -1.40 8.43 -2.02
C GLY A 73 -1.71 6.93 -2.11
N ILE A 74 -0.71 6.09 -2.38
CA ILE A 74 -0.89 4.62 -2.37
C ILE A 74 -1.32 4.10 -1.00
N LEU A 75 -0.76 4.63 0.08
CA LEU A 75 -1.09 4.22 1.45
C LEU A 75 -2.56 4.51 1.76
N ARG A 76 -3.08 5.64 1.25
CA ARG A 76 -4.49 5.99 1.37
C ARG A 76 -5.38 5.04 0.56
N GLN A 77 -4.97 4.66 -0.66
CA GLN A 77 -5.72 3.71 -1.48
C GLN A 77 -5.81 2.33 -0.80
N TYR A 78 -4.71 1.84 -0.23
CA TYR A 78 -4.71 0.61 0.57
C TYR A 78 -5.61 0.73 1.81
N PHE A 79 -5.54 1.85 2.53
CA PHE A 79 -6.39 2.08 3.70
C PHE A 79 -7.88 2.07 3.34
N GLU A 80 -8.27 2.71 2.24
CA GLU A 80 -9.66 2.72 1.77
C GLU A 80 -10.14 1.32 1.36
N PHE A 81 -9.29 0.57 0.66
CA PHE A 81 -9.57 -0.83 0.33
C PHE A 81 -9.74 -1.68 1.60
N ASP A 82 -8.80 -1.62 2.53
CA ASP A 82 -8.81 -2.40 3.77
C ASP A 82 -10.06 -2.08 4.62
N LYS A 83 -10.46 -0.81 4.67
CA LYS A 83 -11.68 -0.38 5.36
C LYS A 83 -12.94 -1.01 4.75
N GLN A 84 -13.05 -1.02 3.42
CA GLN A 84 -14.19 -1.63 2.74
C GLN A 84 -14.15 -3.16 2.86
N TYR A 85 -12.98 -3.76 2.72
CA TYR A 85 -12.82 -5.20 2.92
C TYR A 85 -13.20 -5.63 4.34
N LYS A 86 -12.80 -4.87 5.35
CA LYS A 86 -13.21 -5.13 6.74
C LYS A 86 -14.73 -5.09 6.89
N SER A 87 -15.41 -4.06 6.38
CA SER A 87 -16.87 -3.98 6.43
C SER A 87 -17.55 -5.14 5.68
N TYR A 88 -16.96 -5.59 4.58
CA TYR A 88 -17.41 -6.77 3.84
C TYR A 88 -17.29 -8.06 4.68
N LEU A 89 -16.16 -8.27 5.36
CA LEU A 89 -15.93 -9.41 6.26
C LEU A 89 -16.91 -9.44 7.43
N GLU A 90 -17.18 -8.27 8.02
CA GLU A 90 -18.09 -8.10 9.16
C GLU A 90 -19.57 -8.15 8.75
N GLY A 91 -19.86 -8.19 7.45
CA GLY A 91 -21.24 -8.18 6.94
C GLY A 91 -21.98 -6.84 7.10
N THR A 92 -21.23 -5.76 7.39
CA THR A 92 -21.76 -4.39 7.59
C THR A 92 -21.70 -3.53 6.33
N ALA A 93 -21.08 -4.06 5.25
CA ALA A 93 -20.98 -3.39 3.97
C ALA A 93 -22.36 -3.19 3.34
N ASP A 94 -22.59 -2.01 2.73
CA ASP A 94 -23.75 -1.77 1.88
C ASP A 94 -23.70 -2.61 0.59
N GLU A 95 -24.79 -2.56 -0.19
CA GLU A 95 -24.91 -3.33 -1.42
C GLU A 95 -23.82 -2.97 -2.43
N TYR A 96 -23.55 -1.69 -2.61
CA TYR A 96 -22.52 -1.20 -3.54
C TYR A 96 -21.13 -1.71 -3.19
N VAL A 97 -20.73 -1.60 -1.92
CA VAL A 97 -19.43 -2.13 -1.46
C VAL A 97 -19.36 -3.65 -1.59
N ARG A 98 -20.46 -4.37 -1.30
CA ARG A 98 -20.48 -5.83 -1.49
C ARG A 98 -20.27 -6.24 -2.94
N ASP A 99 -20.93 -5.57 -3.87
CA ASP A 99 -20.79 -5.86 -5.30
C ASP A 99 -19.37 -5.59 -5.81
N ILE A 100 -18.76 -4.48 -5.37
CA ILE A 100 -17.37 -4.19 -5.66
C ILE A 100 -16.46 -5.29 -5.11
N MET A 101 -16.61 -5.66 -3.83
CA MET A 101 -15.76 -6.67 -3.20
C MET A 101 -15.92 -8.03 -3.88
N ASN A 102 -17.14 -8.44 -4.18
CA ASN A 102 -17.39 -9.68 -4.93
C ASN A 102 -16.76 -9.71 -6.32
N SER A 103 -16.58 -8.52 -6.93
CA SER A 103 -16.00 -8.39 -8.26
C SER A 103 -14.46 -8.33 -8.27
N CYS A 104 -13.84 -7.93 -7.18
CA CYS A 104 -12.39 -7.68 -7.12
C CYS A 104 -11.59 -8.66 -6.26
N LEU A 105 -12.24 -9.37 -5.32
CA LEU A 105 -11.52 -10.29 -4.45
C LEU A 105 -11.17 -11.58 -5.20
N MET A 106 -9.89 -11.91 -5.16
CA MET A 106 -9.30 -13.13 -5.74
C MET A 106 -8.90 -14.14 -4.66
N PHE A 107 -9.10 -13.79 -3.38
CA PHE A 107 -8.80 -14.67 -2.26
C PHE A 107 -9.76 -15.85 -2.22
N GLU A 108 -9.22 -17.05 -2.09
CA GLU A 108 -10.02 -18.28 -1.90
C GLU A 108 -10.70 -18.29 -0.53
N GLU A 109 -10.03 -17.70 0.49
CA GLU A 109 -10.55 -17.61 1.86
C GLU A 109 -10.54 -16.16 2.35
N LYS A 110 -11.36 -15.90 3.37
CA LYS A 110 -11.35 -14.60 4.06
C LYS A 110 -10.07 -14.46 4.89
N ILE A 111 -9.16 -13.63 4.43
CA ILE A 111 -7.88 -13.40 5.09
C ILE A 111 -7.88 -12.08 5.88
N LYS A 112 -7.09 -12.03 6.91
CA LYS A 112 -6.81 -10.80 7.66
C LYS A 112 -5.71 -10.02 6.93
N LEU A 113 -6.01 -8.77 6.60
CA LEU A 113 -5.05 -7.92 5.92
C LEU A 113 -4.25 -7.08 6.92
N VAL A 114 -2.94 -7.10 6.79
CA VAL A 114 -2.06 -6.21 7.54
C VAL A 114 -2.02 -4.86 6.84
N PRO A 115 -2.23 -3.72 7.56
CA PRO A 115 -2.20 -2.39 6.94
C PRO A 115 -0.88 -2.11 6.22
N MET A 116 -0.96 -1.64 4.98
CA MET A 116 0.23 -1.32 4.17
C MET A 116 1.12 -0.29 4.86
N SER A 117 0.53 0.70 5.52
CA SER A 117 1.27 1.72 6.29
C SER A 117 2.11 1.13 7.43
N HIS A 118 1.60 0.11 8.12
CA HIS A 118 2.36 -0.58 9.17
C HIS A 118 3.56 -1.34 8.59
N LEU A 119 3.37 -2.01 7.45
CA LEU A 119 4.47 -2.72 6.79
C LEU A 119 5.55 -1.76 6.27
N VAL A 120 5.16 -0.60 5.74
CA VAL A 120 6.11 0.43 5.31
C VAL A 120 6.89 0.99 6.50
N GLN A 121 6.20 1.42 7.55
CA GLN A 121 6.83 2.09 8.70
C GLN A 121 7.67 1.11 9.52
N LEU A 122 7.07 0.03 10.00
CA LEU A 122 7.76 -0.94 10.85
C LEU A 122 8.79 -1.75 10.06
N GLY A 123 8.43 -2.13 8.82
CA GLY A 123 9.35 -2.82 7.92
C GLY A 123 10.64 -2.04 7.67
N SER A 124 10.52 -0.75 7.41
CA SER A 124 11.65 0.15 7.24
C SER A 124 12.57 0.22 8.46
N ILE A 125 12.01 0.23 9.68
CA ILE A 125 12.78 0.29 10.93
C ILE A 125 13.58 -1.00 11.16
N VAL A 126 12.98 -2.16 10.86
CA VAL A 126 13.60 -3.48 11.09
C VAL A 126 14.22 -4.08 9.84
N ASP A 127 14.49 -3.25 8.81
CA ASP A 127 15.03 -3.68 7.51
C ASP A 127 14.26 -4.85 6.88
N PHE A 128 12.94 -4.83 7.02
CA PHE A 128 12.02 -5.86 6.51
C PHE A 128 12.31 -7.28 7.02
N ASN A 129 12.97 -7.38 8.19
CA ASN A 129 13.22 -8.66 8.85
C ASN A 129 11.91 -9.26 9.38
N VAL A 130 11.57 -10.46 8.91
CA VAL A 130 10.29 -11.11 9.20
C VAL A 130 10.13 -11.44 10.68
N ASP A 131 11.15 -12.01 11.31
CA ASP A 131 11.08 -12.44 12.72
C ASP A 131 10.92 -11.22 13.66
N MET A 132 11.60 -10.13 13.32
CA MET A 132 11.46 -8.87 14.05
C MET A 132 10.07 -8.27 13.85
N LEU A 133 9.51 -8.31 12.63
CA LEU A 133 8.16 -7.83 12.36
C LEU A 133 7.11 -8.64 13.13
N GLU A 134 7.19 -9.97 13.14
CA GLU A 134 6.28 -10.82 13.93
C GLU A 134 6.38 -10.48 15.41
N THR A 135 7.59 -10.26 15.93
CA THR A 135 7.82 -9.86 17.33
C THR A 135 7.20 -8.51 17.63
N VAL A 136 7.40 -7.51 16.76
CA VAL A 136 6.83 -6.17 16.93
C VAL A 136 5.30 -6.23 16.90
N PHE A 137 4.72 -6.93 15.91
CA PHE A 137 3.27 -7.09 15.82
C PHE A 137 2.67 -7.78 17.06
N ALA A 138 3.36 -8.77 17.62
CA ALA A 138 2.93 -9.40 18.86
C ALA A 138 2.95 -8.42 20.04
N LYS A 139 4.00 -7.59 20.16
CA LYS A 139 4.14 -6.60 21.25
C LYS A 139 3.10 -5.47 21.18
N ILE A 140 2.71 -5.03 19.97
CA ILE A 140 1.67 -4.00 19.82
C ILE A 140 0.23 -4.55 19.92
N GLY A 141 0.07 -5.82 20.32
CA GLY A 141 -1.25 -6.42 20.54
C GLY A 141 -2.00 -6.83 19.28
N THR A 142 -1.37 -6.77 18.13
CA THR A 142 -1.93 -7.21 16.82
C THR A 142 -1.04 -8.28 16.21
N PRO A 143 -0.99 -9.50 16.79
CA PRO A 143 -0.11 -10.55 16.29
C PRO A 143 -0.51 -10.94 14.85
N TYR A 144 0.42 -10.76 13.94
CA TYR A 144 0.33 -11.23 12.57
C TYR A 144 1.42 -12.26 12.32
N ARG A 145 1.10 -13.30 11.55
CA ARG A 145 2.05 -14.29 11.05
C ARG A 145 2.55 -13.90 9.68
N TYR A 146 3.75 -14.31 9.33
CA TYR A 146 4.36 -14.02 8.03
C TYR A 146 3.42 -14.33 6.85
N GLU A 147 2.70 -15.45 6.90
CA GLU A 147 1.74 -15.85 5.86
C GLU A 147 0.63 -14.82 5.62
N GLU A 148 0.29 -14.00 6.64
CA GLU A 148 -0.75 -12.96 6.54
C GLU A 148 -0.25 -11.67 5.88
N PHE A 149 1.06 -11.43 5.86
CA PHE A 149 1.63 -10.19 5.33
C PHE A 149 2.70 -10.35 4.26
N LYS A 150 3.13 -11.56 3.93
CA LYS A 150 4.22 -11.84 2.99
C LYS A 150 4.05 -11.14 1.64
N ASP A 151 2.85 -11.20 1.09
CA ASP A 151 2.55 -10.61 -0.23
C ASP A 151 2.66 -9.08 -0.20
N ARG A 152 2.13 -8.46 0.84
CA ARG A 152 2.22 -7.01 1.03
C ARG A 152 3.60 -6.54 1.45
N LEU A 153 4.36 -7.37 2.16
CA LEU A 153 5.71 -7.02 2.62
C LEU A 153 6.64 -6.73 1.44
N GLY A 154 6.61 -7.59 0.42
CA GLY A 154 7.37 -7.38 -0.80
C GLY A 154 7.00 -6.09 -1.53
N LEU A 155 5.69 -5.79 -1.62
CA LEU A 155 5.17 -4.58 -2.24
C LEU A 155 5.55 -3.32 -1.44
N ALA A 156 5.45 -3.37 -0.11
CA ALA A 156 5.86 -2.29 0.78
C ALA A 156 7.35 -1.95 0.64
N LYS A 157 8.18 -2.98 0.63
CA LYS A 157 9.63 -2.85 0.43
C LYS A 157 9.94 -2.24 -0.93
N TYR A 158 9.37 -2.80 -2.00
CA TYR A 158 9.60 -2.32 -3.36
C TYR A 158 9.17 -0.85 -3.51
N TRP A 159 7.99 -0.50 -3.01
CA TRP A 159 7.48 0.87 -3.07
C TRP A 159 8.39 1.84 -2.34
N LEU A 160 8.81 1.50 -1.12
CA LEU A 160 9.68 2.35 -0.32
C LEU A 160 11.05 2.55 -0.98
N GLU A 161 11.63 1.50 -1.56
CA GLU A 161 12.96 1.57 -2.18
C GLU A 161 12.95 2.32 -3.52
N ASN A 162 11.87 2.22 -4.29
CA ASN A 162 11.82 2.69 -5.69
C ASN A 162 10.94 3.93 -5.89
N CYS A 163 9.94 4.15 -5.05
CA CYS A 163 8.99 5.23 -5.23
C CYS A 163 9.08 6.31 -4.14
N SER A 164 9.57 5.96 -2.94
CA SER A 164 9.65 6.89 -1.80
C SER A 164 10.88 6.65 -0.91
N PRO A 165 12.10 6.61 -1.48
CA PRO A 165 13.31 6.26 -0.74
C PRO A 165 13.66 7.28 0.36
N GLU A 166 13.18 8.51 0.26
CA GLU A 166 13.33 9.56 1.26
C GLU A 166 12.60 9.25 2.58
N ASN A 167 11.54 8.45 2.52
CA ASN A 167 10.75 8.03 3.68
C ASN A 167 11.28 6.73 4.33
N ALA A 168 12.37 6.15 3.80
CA ALA A 168 12.95 4.96 4.37
C ALA A 168 13.70 5.28 5.68
N ASN A 169 13.25 4.67 6.77
CA ASN A 169 14.00 4.71 8.03
C ASN A 169 15.16 3.71 7.92
N LYS A 170 16.37 4.21 7.82
CA LYS A 170 17.56 3.37 7.77
C LYS A 170 18.33 3.52 9.07
N LEU A 171 18.51 2.41 9.78
CA LEU A 171 19.50 2.38 10.85
C LEU A 171 20.88 2.65 10.25
N CYS A 172 21.59 3.63 10.78
CA CYS A 172 22.97 3.85 10.39
C CYS A 172 23.80 2.64 10.78
N PRO A 173 24.40 1.89 9.81
CA PRO A 173 25.19 0.72 10.11
C PRO A 173 26.47 1.06 10.89
N VAL A 174 26.85 2.31 10.87
CA VAL A 174 28.00 2.85 11.59
C VAL A 174 27.54 4.01 12.48
N ARG A 175 28.02 4.02 13.72
CA ARG A 175 27.74 5.14 14.64
C ARG A 175 28.09 6.47 14.01
N ASN A 176 27.15 7.42 14.05
CA ASN A 176 27.37 8.78 13.54
C ASN A 176 28.20 9.61 14.54
N TRP A 177 29.50 9.29 14.61
CA TRP A 177 30.43 9.96 15.50
C TRP A 177 30.50 11.48 15.26
N LYS A 178 30.25 11.93 14.03
CA LYS A 178 30.27 13.36 13.72
C LYS A 178 29.15 14.07 14.49
N VAL A 179 27.91 13.62 14.37
CA VAL A 179 26.78 14.22 15.11
C VAL A 179 26.97 14.05 16.61
N TYR A 180 27.39 12.86 17.08
CA TYR A 180 27.62 12.62 18.50
C TYR A 180 28.68 13.57 19.09
N ASN A 181 29.74 13.88 18.35
CA ASN A 181 30.79 14.78 18.79
C ASN A 181 30.38 16.26 18.78
N GLU A 182 29.34 16.62 18.03
CA GLU A 182 28.76 17.96 17.99
C GLU A 182 27.76 18.20 19.15
N LEU A 183 27.30 17.15 19.82
CA LEU A 183 26.41 17.24 20.97
C LEU A 183 27.10 17.92 22.15
N ASP A 184 26.37 18.74 22.88
CA ASP A 184 26.85 19.33 24.13
C ASP A 184 26.93 18.31 25.28
N GLY A 185 27.44 18.74 26.45
CA GLY A 185 27.60 17.83 27.59
C GLY A 185 26.32 17.27 28.12
N LYS A 186 25.21 18.06 28.13
CA LYS A 186 23.90 17.64 28.61
C LYS A 186 23.24 16.67 27.63
N GLU A 187 23.35 16.94 26.34
CA GLU A 187 22.84 16.07 25.29
C GLU A 187 23.52 14.71 25.31
N ARG A 188 24.85 14.66 25.50
CA ARG A 188 25.60 13.40 25.63
C ARG A 188 25.20 12.62 26.87
N GLU A 189 25.00 13.32 27.99
CA GLU A 189 24.53 12.70 29.23
C GLU A 189 23.14 12.10 29.03
N ALA A 190 22.20 12.82 28.39
CA ALA A 190 20.87 12.33 28.07
C ALA A 190 20.91 11.09 27.16
N VAL A 191 21.72 11.10 26.11
CA VAL A 191 21.91 9.94 25.21
C VAL A 191 22.47 8.74 25.98
N SER A 192 23.45 8.99 26.87
CA SER A 192 24.04 7.91 27.66
C SER A 192 23.07 7.33 28.67
N LEU A 193 22.25 8.17 29.30
CA LEU A 193 21.18 7.73 30.22
C LEU A 193 20.13 6.91 29.47
N LEU A 194 19.65 7.40 28.35
CA LEU A 194 18.68 6.67 27.52
C LEU A 194 19.24 5.32 27.07
N HIS A 195 20.48 5.27 26.61
CA HIS A 195 21.14 4.02 26.23
C HIS A 195 21.20 3.03 27.39
N LYS A 196 21.54 3.52 28.59
CA LYS A 196 21.60 2.70 29.80
C LYS A 196 20.22 2.14 30.14
N GLU A 197 19.22 3.00 30.20
CA GLU A 197 17.84 2.63 30.50
C GLU A 197 17.30 1.57 29.55
N LEU A 198 17.45 1.78 28.22
CA LEU A 198 17.02 0.84 27.20
C LEU A 198 17.80 -0.49 27.18
N SER A 199 19.03 -0.50 27.75
CA SER A 199 19.86 -1.71 27.82
C SER A 199 19.62 -2.55 29.08
N GLU A 200 19.20 -1.92 30.16
CA GLU A 200 19.05 -2.55 31.47
C GLU A 200 17.60 -2.97 31.80
N ASN A 201 16.62 -2.37 31.12
CA ASN A 201 15.19 -2.60 31.39
C ASN A 201 14.44 -3.09 30.14
N GLU A 202 13.45 -3.94 30.35
CA GLU A 202 12.42 -4.25 29.34
C GLU A 202 11.23 -3.31 29.56
N TYR A 203 10.90 -2.54 28.52
CA TYR A 203 9.76 -1.63 28.54
C TYR A 203 8.59 -2.17 27.74
N THR A 204 7.39 -1.96 28.27
CA THR A 204 6.16 -2.07 27.48
C THR A 204 5.97 -0.82 26.64
N LEU A 205 5.09 -0.89 25.64
CA LEU A 205 4.78 0.24 24.77
C LEU A 205 4.15 1.43 25.52
N GLU A 206 3.51 1.16 26.67
CA GLU A 206 2.88 2.18 27.52
C GLU A 206 3.90 2.91 28.41
N GLU A 207 5.10 2.34 28.62
CA GLU A 207 6.16 2.89 29.44
C GLU A 207 7.23 3.67 28.61
N LEU A 208 7.19 3.56 27.26
CA LEU A 208 8.03 4.28 26.31
C LEU A 208 7.35 5.57 25.84
#